data_ef832abdde9054d74f6816194136967e
#
_entry.id   ef832abdde9054d74f6816194136967e
#
_cell.length_a   1.000
_cell.length_b   1.000
_cell.length_c   1.000
_cell.angle_alpha   90.00
_cell.angle_beta   90.00
_cell.angle_gamma   90.00
#
_symmetry.space_group_name_H-M   'P 1'
#
loop_
_entity.id
_entity.type
_entity.pdbx_description
1 polymer ?
#
loop_
_entity_poly.entity_id
_entity_poly.type
_entity_poly.pdbx_seq_one_letter_code
_entity_poly.pdbx_strand_id
1 'polypeptide(L)'
;MKFRGGMSELMRQASRLQRKVAQRKEELKSETIEASAGNDKVKVVVNGGRELVSIAIDPALLKEEDIGMVQDLIVAAVNAGMTKSNEMVEAEIEKVTGGVSIPGLV
;
A
#
# COMPACT_ATOMS: atom_id res chain seq x y z
N MET A 1 -25.33 -23.89 -28.11
CA MET A 1 -25.26 -22.43 -28.05
C MET A 1 -23.97 -21.97 -27.43
N LYS A 2 -23.23 -21.24 -28.20
CA LYS A 2 -21.89 -20.79 -27.82
C LYS A 2 -21.89 -19.79 -26.67
N PHE A 3 -22.95 -18.99 -26.51
CA PHE A 3 -23.02 -17.97 -25.47
C PHE A 3 -23.04 -18.52 -24.05
N ARG A 4 -23.69 -19.66 -23.86
CA ARG A 4 -23.80 -20.29 -22.54
C ARG A 4 -22.43 -20.73 -22.03
N GLY A 5 -21.64 -21.40 -22.91
CA GLY A 5 -20.27 -21.79 -22.57
C GLY A 5 -19.35 -20.61 -22.37
N GLY A 6 -19.49 -19.53 -23.19
CA GLY A 6 -18.72 -18.33 -23.07
C GLY A 6 -18.96 -17.59 -21.76
N MET A 7 -20.20 -17.50 -21.31
CA MET A 7 -20.56 -16.85 -20.05
C MET A 7 -19.98 -17.61 -18.85
N SER A 8 -20.08 -18.92 -18.82
CA SER A 8 -19.50 -19.74 -17.76
C SER A 8 -17.99 -19.59 -17.68
N GLU A 9 -17.34 -19.54 -18.84
CA GLU A 9 -15.89 -19.37 -18.89
C GLU A 9 -15.47 -17.99 -18.40
N LEU A 10 -16.20 -16.94 -18.79
CA LEU A 10 -15.94 -15.59 -18.32
C LEU A 10 -16.09 -15.49 -16.79
N MET A 11 -17.11 -16.13 -16.24
CA MET A 11 -17.33 -16.15 -14.80
C MET A 11 -16.21 -16.88 -14.06
N ARG A 12 -15.72 -17.99 -14.62
CA ARG A 12 -14.57 -18.72 -14.07
C ARG A 12 -13.31 -17.87 -14.08
N GLN A 13 -13.05 -17.19 -15.18
CA GLN A 13 -11.89 -16.30 -15.31
C GLN A 13 -11.97 -15.14 -14.30
N ALA A 14 -13.15 -14.55 -14.17
CA ALA A 14 -13.36 -13.47 -13.19
C ALA A 14 -13.13 -13.97 -11.77
N SER A 15 -13.63 -15.16 -11.43
CA SER A 15 -13.44 -15.76 -10.10
C SER A 15 -11.97 -16.05 -9.81
N ARG A 16 -11.24 -16.56 -10.80
CA ARG A 16 -9.79 -16.81 -10.65
C ARG A 16 -9.05 -15.52 -10.42
N LEU A 17 -9.40 -14.49 -11.18
CA LEU A 17 -8.74 -13.20 -11.06
C LEU A 17 -9.00 -12.58 -9.70
N GLN A 18 -10.24 -12.66 -9.21
CA GLN A 18 -10.59 -12.20 -7.86
C GLN A 18 -9.77 -12.90 -6.79
N ARG A 19 -9.58 -14.21 -6.91
CA ARG A 19 -8.76 -14.98 -5.96
C ARG A 19 -7.30 -14.57 -6.02
N LYS A 20 -6.75 -14.34 -7.21
CA LYS A 20 -5.37 -13.88 -7.38
C LYS A 20 -5.16 -12.51 -6.76
N VAL A 21 -6.12 -11.61 -6.97
CA VAL A 21 -6.06 -10.27 -6.39
C VAL A 21 -6.11 -10.37 -4.86
N ALA A 22 -7.03 -11.16 -4.31
CA ALA A 22 -7.15 -11.33 -2.86
C ALA A 22 -5.89 -11.93 -2.26
N GLN A 23 -5.30 -12.92 -2.92
CA GLN A 23 -4.04 -13.54 -2.50
C GLN A 23 -2.90 -12.53 -2.51
N ARG A 24 -2.78 -11.75 -3.58
CA ARG A 24 -1.73 -10.75 -3.69
C ARG A 24 -1.87 -9.65 -2.63
N LYS A 25 -3.09 -9.20 -2.36
CA LYS A 25 -3.35 -8.24 -1.29
C LYS A 25 -2.93 -8.78 0.06
N GLU A 26 -3.18 -10.05 0.33
CA GLU A 26 -2.76 -10.68 1.58
C GLU A 26 -1.24 -10.72 1.69
N GLU A 27 -0.54 -11.07 0.61
CA GLU A 27 0.93 -11.07 0.58
C GLU A 27 1.49 -9.66 0.80
N LEU A 28 0.86 -8.65 0.21
CA LEU A 28 1.31 -7.27 0.31
C LEU A 28 1.24 -6.72 1.74
N LYS A 29 0.38 -7.27 2.59
CA LYS A 29 0.28 -6.85 3.99
C LYS A 29 1.58 -7.04 4.76
N SER A 30 2.42 -7.98 4.34
CA SER A 30 3.72 -8.21 4.97
C SER A 30 4.89 -7.57 4.22
N GLU A 31 4.65 -6.97 3.08
CA GLU A 31 5.69 -6.23 2.34
C GLU A 31 5.76 -4.81 2.86
N THR A 32 6.98 -4.35 3.12
CA THR A 32 7.21 -3.05 3.75
C THR A 32 7.82 -2.05 2.79
N ILE A 33 7.57 -0.79 3.07
CA ILE A 33 8.14 0.33 2.32
C ILE A 33 8.52 1.43 3.29
N GLU A 34 9.61 2.13 2.99
CA GLU A 34 10.11 3.21 3.82
C GLU A 34 9.74 4.58 3.27
N ALA A 35 9.52 5.53 4.16
CA ALA A 35 9.37 6.93 3.81
C ALA A 35 10.01 7.77 4.91
N SER A 36 10.29 9.04 4.60
CA SER A 36 10.94 9.92 5.55
C SER A 36 10.49 11.37 5.36
N ALA A 37 10.81 12.19 6.34
CA ALA A 37 10.62 13.64 6.29
C ALA A 37 11.76 14.33 7.03
N GLY A 38 11.97 15.62 6.76
CA GLY A 38 12.95 16.43 7.43
C GLY A 38 14.39 15.97 7.20
N ASN A 39 14.78 15.72 5.96
CA ASN A 39 16.11 15.21 5.60
C ASN A 39 16.45 13.93 6.36
N ASP A 40 15.52 12.97 6.33
CA ASP A 40 15.63 11.65 6.97
C ASP A 40 15.70 11.70 8.50
N LYS A 41 15.35 12.81 9.12
CA LYS A 41 15.31 12.91 10.58
C LYS A 41 14.17 12.13 11.20
N VAL A 42 13.08 11.93 10.44
CA VAL A 42 11.99 11.05 10.82
C VAL A 42 11.83 10.04 9.70
N LYS A 43 11.96 8.76 10.01
CA LYS A 43 11.79 7.65 9.06
C LYS A 43 10.67 6.76 9.53
N VAL A 44 9.83 6.32 8.61
CA VAL A 44 8.75 5.39 8.91
C VAL A 44 8.85 4.17 8.02
N VAL A 45 8.38 3.05 8.53
CA VAL A 45 8.18 1.84 7.76
C VAL A 45 6.69 1.53 7.82
N VAL A 46 6.08 1.37 6.66
CA VAL A 46 4.68 1.00 6.53
C VAL A 46 4.58 -0.28 5.71
N ASN A 47 3.46 -0.99 5.82
CA ASN A 47 3.24 -2.17 5.01
C ASN A 47 2.13 -1.96 3.99
N GLY A 48 1.92 -2.94 3.12
CA GLY A 48 0.86 -2.88 2.10
C GLY A 48 -0.55 -3.01 2.67
N GLY A 49 -0.69 -3.26 3.96
CA GLY A 49 -1.96 -3.25 4.67
C GLY A 49 -2.30 -1.90 5.30
N ARG A 50 -1.56 -0.84 4.94
CA ARG A 50 -1.72 0.51 5.47
C ARG A 50 -1.49 0.60 6.97
N GLU A 51 -0.56 -0.21 7.48
CA GLU A 51 -0.18 -0.17 8.87
C GLU A 51 1.18 0.50 9.00
N LEU A 52 1.31 1.34 10.01
CA LEU A 52 2.60 1.88 10.42
C LEU A 52 3.31 0.80 11.24
N VAL A 53 4.42 0.29 10.70
CA VAL A 53 5.18 -0.80 11.34
C VAL A 53 6.17 -0.25 12.35
N SER A 54 6.88 0.81 11.98
CA SER A 54 7.87 1.42 12.87
C SER A 54 8.08 2.88 12.53
N ILE A 55 8.63 3.59 13.50
CA ILE A 55 9.03 4.97 13.33
C ILE A 55 10.39 5.16 14.02
N ALA A 56 11.31 5.83 13.34
CA ALA A 56 12.61 6.18 13.88
C ALA A 56 12.76 7.70 13.82
N ILE A 57 13.08 8.29 14.95
CA ILE A 57 13.26 9.73 15.08
C ILE A 57 14.73 9.98 15.44
N ASP A 58 15.38 10.85 14.68
CA ASP A 58 16.74 11.25 15.00
C ASP A 58 16.75 11.85 16.41
N PRO A 59 17.61 11.36 17.32
CA PRO A 59 17.67 11.87 18.68
C PRO A 59 17.93 13.38 18.76
N ALA A 60 18.55 13.96 17.73
CA ALA A 60 18.78 15.39 17.69
C ALA A 60 17.48 16.20 17.68
N LEU A 61 16.40 15.64 17.10
CA LEU A 61 15.10 16.31 17.12
C LEU A 61 14.49 16.40 18.51
N LEU A 62 14.83 15.45 19.38
CA LEU A 62 14.30 15.44 20.74
C LEU A 62 14.88 16.55 21.60
N LYS A 63 15.95 17.17 21.13
CA LYS A 63 16.59 18.33 21.79
C LYS A 63 16.03 19.65 21.29
N GLU A 64 15.22 19.62 20.22
CA GLU A 64 14.59 20.83 19.72
C GLU A 64 13.50 21.29 20.69
N GLU A 65 13.40 22.59 20.85
CA GLU A 65 12.38 23.17 21.72
C GLU A 65 11.01 23.20 21.08
N ASP A 66 10.95 23.10 19.75
CA ASP A 66 9.71 23.15 18.98
C ASP A 66 9.12 21.77 18.76
N ILE A 67 8.32 21.33 19.72
CA ILE A 67 7.61 20.05 19.64
C ILE A 67 6.64 20.04 18.46
N GLY A 68 6.04 21.19 18.14
CA GLY A 68 5.12 21.29 16.99
C GLY A 68 5.79 20.93 15.69
N MET A 69 7.05 21.37 15.50
CA MET A 69 7.82 20.99 14.31
C MET A 69 8.07 19.50 14.25
N VAL A 70 8.42 18.87 15.38
CA VAL A 70 8.64 17.41 15.43
C VAL A 70 7.36 16.66 15.08
N GLN A 71 6.24 17.09 15.63
CA GLN A 71 4.93 16.50 15.33
C GLN A 71 4.59 16.61 13.85
N ASP A 72 4.84 17.77 13.24
CA ASP A 72 4.59 18.00 11.82
C ASP A 72 5.45 17.09 10.94
N LEU A 73 6.71 16.87 11.32
CA LEU A 73 7.59 15.95 10.59
C LEU A 73 7.11 14.51 10.69
N ILE A 74 6.60 14.10 11.85
CA ILE A 74 6.04 12.77 12.04
C ILE A 74 4.80 12.59 11.14
N VAL A 75 3.91 13.55 11.13
CA VAL A 75 2.71 13.53 10.27
C VAL A 75 3.12 13.45 8.80
N ALA A 76 4.09 14.27 8.39
CA ALA A 76 4.57 14.28 7.00
C ALA A 76 5.16 12.94 6.60
N ALA A 77 5.99 12.33 7.47
CA ALA A 77 6.61 11.04 7.18
C ALA A 77 5.57 9.93 7.08
N VAL A 78 4.61 9.87 8.01
CA VAL A 78 3.55 8.86 8.01
C VAL A 78 2.68 9.00 6.76
N ASN A 79 2.28 10.20 6.42
CA ASN A 79 1.47 10.44 5.23
C ASN A 79 2.22 10.08 3.94
N ALA A 80 3.50 10.40 3.85
CA ALA A 80 4.33 9.99 2.73
C ALA A 80 4.42 8.46 2.64
N GLY A 81 4.54 7.78 3.77
CA GLY A 81 4.55 6.33 3.83
C GLY A 81 3.24 5.71 3.35
N MET A 82 2.11 6.26 3.79
CA MET A 82 0.80 5.78 3.37
C MET A 82 0.58 5.98 1.86
N THR A 83 1.03 7.10 1.31
CA THR A 83 0.98 7.35 -0.13
C THR A 83 1.79 6.32 -0.89
N LYS A 84 3.02 6.05 -0.46
CA LYS A 84 3.88 5.04 -1.09
C LYS A 84 3.28 3.64 -0.98
N SER A 85 2.68 3.31 0.16
CA SER A 85 2.00 2.03 0.35
C SER A 85 0.86 1.87 -0.64
N ASN A 86 0.02 2.88 -0.80
CA ASN A 86 -1.09 2.86 -1.76
C ASN A 86 -0.58 2.68 -3.19
N GLU A 87 0.46 3.42 -3.58
CA GLU A 87 1.06 3.31 -4.91
C GLU A 87 1.64 1.92 -5.16
N MET A 88 2.32 1.36 -4.16
CA MET A 88 2.87 0.01 -4.25
C MET A 88 1.76 -1.02 -4.46
N VAL A 89 0.70 -0.96 -3.66
CA VAL A 89 -0.42 -1.89 -3.75
C VAL A 89 -1.10 -1.77 -5.11
N GLU A 90 -1.39 -0.55 -5.56
CA GLU A 90 -2.01 -0.32 -6.86
C GLU A 90 -1.16 -0.88 -7.99
N ALA A 91 0.15 -0.65 -7.97
CA ALA A 91 1.06 -1.15 -9.00
C ALA A 91 1.10 -2.68 -9.01
N GLU A 92 1.15 -3.32 -7.84
CA GLU A 92 1.23 -4.78 -7.74
C GLU A 92 -0.09 -5.45 -8.13
N ILE A 93 -1.22 -4.84 -7.77
CA ILE A 93 -2.52 -5.36 -8.19
C ILE A 93 -2.73 -5.19 -9.70
N GLU A 94 -2.27 -4.09 -10.27
CA GLU A 94 -2.32 -3.89 -11.72
C GLU A 94 -1.55 -4.98 -12.47
N LYS A 95 -0.42 -5.42 -11.95
CA LYS A 95 0.33 -6.55 -12.52
C LYS A 95 -0.49 -7.84 -12.53
N VAL A 96 -1.28 -8.06 -11.48
CA VAL A 96 -2.12 -9.25 -11.38
C VAL A 96 -3.30 -9.17 -12.35
N THR A 97 -3.91 -8.02 -12.47
CA THR A 97 -5.10 -7.82 -13.31
C THR A 97 -4.77 -7.56 -14.77
N GLY A 98 -3.51 -7.22 -15.08
CA GLY A 98 -3.11 -6.80 -16.41
C GLY A 98 -3.79 -5.50 -16.85
N GLY A 99 -4.18 -4.66 -15.89
CA GLY A 99 -4.87 -3.41 -16.14
C GLY A 99 -6.39 -3.56 -16.30
N VAL A 100 -6.92 -4.78 -16.15
CA VAL A 100 -8.37 -5.00 -16.22
C VAL A 100 -9.02 -4.53 -14.93
N SER A 101 -10.02 -3.66 -15.06
CA SER A 101 -10.80 -3.21 -13.92
C SER A 101 -11.90 -4.21 -13.59
N ILE A 102 -11.92 -4.68 -12.35
CA ILE A 102 -12.94 -5.60 -11.88
C ILE A 102 -13.82 -4.86 -10.87
N PRO A 103 -15.13 -4.72 -11.17
CA PRO A 103 -16.05 -4.06 -10.24
C PRO A 103 -16.04 -4.72 -8.87
N GLY A 104 -15.98 -3.92 -7.83
CA GLY A 104 -15.99 -4.39 -6.45
C GLY A 104 -14.66 -4.79 -5.85
N LEU A 105 -13.56 -4.72 -6.62
CA LEU A 105 -12.23 -5.09 -6.13
C LEU A 105 -11.31 -3.88 -5.85
N VAL A 106 -11.80 -2.71 -6.09
CA VAL A 106 -11.01 -1.50 -5.90
C VAL A 106 -11.06 -1.04 -4.45
#